data_6ef8c520e2570ae2a74b96e978795d76
#
_entry.id   6ef8c520e2570ae2a74b96e978795d76
#
_cell.length_a   1.000
_cell.length_b   1.000
_cell.length_c   1.000
_cell.angle_alpha   90.00
_cell.angle_beta   90.00
_cell.angle_gamma   90.00
#
_symmetry.space_group_name_H-M   'P 1'
#
loop_
_entity.id
_entity.type
_entity.pdbx_description
1 polymer ?
#
loop_
_entity_poly.entity_id
_entity_poly.type
_entity_poly.pdbx_seq_one_letter_code
_entity_poly.pdbx_strand_id
1 'polypeptide(L)' 'MPYNSKAFGIVISRLRVQNNLTQEQLSGLAGIARSHLAALESGQKNPRLDTIWKLAEALDIKPGQLIRMTEKAMEEG' A
#
# COMPACT_ATOMS: atom_id res chain seq x y z
N MET A 1 -6.14 -16.51 9.84
CA MET A 1 -4.80 -15.91 9.57
C MET A 1 -4.80 -14.45 10.01
N PRO A 2 -3.99 -14.10 11.01
CA PRO A 2 -3.98 -12.71 11.47
C PRO A 2 -3.37 -11.77 10.43
N TYR A 3 -3.87 -10.55 10.37
CA TYR A 3 -3.37 -9.54 9.46
C TYR A 3 -1.91 -9.19 9.78
N ASN A 4 -1.12 -8.98 8.73
CA ASN A 4 0.28 -8.62 8.83
C ASN A 4 0.55 -7.31 8.09
N SER A 5 0.89 -6.25 8.81
CA SER A 5 1.15 -4.94 8.23
C SER A 5 2.32 -4.95 7.26
N LYS A 6 3.29 -5.84 7.44
CA LYS A 6 4.43 -5.96 6.52
C LYS A 6 3.98 -6.42 5.15
N ALA A 7 3.01 -7.33 5.07
CA ALA A 7 2.49 -7.80 3.78
C ALA A 7 1.88 -6.66 2.98
N PHE A 8 1.07 -5.82 3.63
CA PHE A 8 0.51 -4.65 2.97
C PHE A 8 1.61 -3.71 2.47
N GLY A 9 2.61 -3.45 3.31
CA GLY A 9 3.73 -2.58 2.95
C GLY A 9 4.50 -3.09 1.75
N ILE A 10 4.75 -4.38 1.68
CA ILE A 10 5.44 -5.02 0.55
C ILE A 10 4.63 -4.84 -0.73
N VAL A 11 3.32 -5.07 -0.67
CA VAL A 11 2.45 -4.93 -1.84
C VAL A 11 2.46 -3.49 -2.35
N ILE A 12 2.31 -2.51 -1.47
CA ILE A 12 2.33 -1.09 -1.86
C ILE A 12 3.67 -0.72 -2.48
N SER A 13 4.77 -1.13 -1.87
CA SER A 13 6.11 -0.84 -2.37
C SER A 13 6.33 -1.43 -3.76
N ARG A 14 5.91 -2.68 -3.98
CA ARG A 14 6.01 -3.34 -5.28
C ARG A 14 5.19 -2.63 -6.36
N LEU A 15 3.94 -2.30 -6.05
CA LEU A 15 3.07 -1.61 -6.98
C LEU A 15 3.62 -0.22 -7.33
N ARG A 16 4.14 0.47 -6.34
CA ARG A 16 4.75 1.79 -6.54
C ARG A 16 5.92 1.68 -7.52
N VAL A 17 6.84 0.76 -7.26
CA VAL A 17 8.02 0.57 -8.11
C VAL A 17 7.63 0.14 -9.51
N GLN A 18 6.65 -0.77 -9.64
CA GLN A 18 6.15 -1.21 -10.93
C GLN A 18 5.54 -0.07 -11.75
N ASN A 19 5.01 0.94 -11.08
CA ASN A 19 4.46 2.13 -11.73
C ASN A 19 5.49 3.26 -11.88
N ASN A 20 6.76 2.99 -11.59
CA ASN A 20 7.85 3.95 -11.69
C ASN A 20 7.63 5.21 -10.86
N LEU A 21 7.05 5.05 -9.67
CA LEU A 21 6.75 6.16 -8.77
C LEU A 21 7.71 6.17 -7.58
N THR A 22 8.15 7.36 -7.19
CA THR A 22 8.83 7.55 -5.91
C THR A 22 7.80 7.58 -4.78
N GLN A 23 8.25 7.46 -3.54
CA GLN A 23 7.35 7.63 -2.39
C GLN A 23 6.71 9.01 -2.39
N GLU A 24 7.46 10.04 -2.74
CA GLU A 24 6.93 11.40 -2.81
C GLU A 24 5.82 11.50 -3.86
N GLN A 25 6.03 10.90 -5.03
CA GLN A 25 5.03 10.94 -6.10
C GLN A 25 3.77 10.18 -5.70
N LEU A 26 3.90 8.97 -5.17
CA LEU A 26 2.72 8.21 -4.78
C LEU A 26 1.97 8.88 -3.63
N SER A 27 2.67 9.36 -2.62
CA SER A 27 2.02 10.04 -1.50
C SER A 27 1.28 11.28 -1.97
N GLY A 28 1.86 12.04 -2.92
CA GLY A 28 1.19 13.20 -3.51
C GLY A 28 -0.07 12.82 -4.25
N LEU A 29 -0.02 11.76 -5.07
CA LEU A 29 -1.18 11.28 -5.81
C LEU A 29 -2.29 10.76 -4.89
N ALA A 30 -1.90 10.10 -3.81
CA ALA A 30 -2.86 9.56 -2.85
C ALA A 30 -3.36 10.59 -1.83
N GLY A 31 -2.72 11.75 -1.77
CA GLY A 31 -3.11 12.79 -0.81
C GLY A 31 -2.77 12.45 0.64
N ILE A 32 -1.67 11.72 0.86
CA ILE A 32 -1.18 11.40 2.20
C ILE A 32 0.25 11.93 2.36
N ALA A 33 0.70 12.08 3.59
CA ALA A 33 2.07 12.52 3.86
C ALA A 33 3.08 11.46 3.41
N ARG A 34 4.22 11.89 2.89
CA ARG A 34 5.29 10.97 2.49
C ARG A 34 5.76 10.10 3.65
N SER A 35 5.88 10.69 4.84
CA SER A 35 6.28 9.94 6.04
C SER A 35 5.26 8.86 6.41
N HIS A 36 3.97 9.14 6.17
CA HIS A 36 2.91 8.16 6.39
C HIS A 36 3.06 6.99 5.40
N LEU A 37 3.30 7.29 4.13
CA LEU A 37 3.52 6.25 3.14
C LEU A 37 4.75 5.40 3.48
N ALA A 38 5.85 6.03 3.88
CA ALA A 38 7.06 5.32 4.27
C ALA A 38 6.79 4.36 5.44
N ALA A 39 6.02 4.80 6.43
CA ALA A 39 5.66 3.95 7.57
C ALA A 39 4.76 2.78 7.17
N LEU A 40 3.86 3.00 6.20
CA LEU A 40 3.03 1.91 5.66
C LEU A 40 3.88 0.89 4.90
N GLU A 41 4.79 1.36 4.06
CA GLU A 41 5.66 0.48 3.26
C GLU A 41 6.60 -0.35 4.13
N SER A 42 7.07 0.21 5.25
CA SER A 42 7.95 -0.51 6.17
C SER A 42 7.22 -1.44 7.14
N GLY A 43 5.89 -1.39 7.16
CA GLY A 43 5.09 -2.21 8.05
C GLY A 43 4.98 -1.65 9.47
N GLN A 44 5.45 -0.43 9.72
CA GLN A 44 5.37 0.20 11.04
C GLN A 44 3.97 0.66 11.38
N LYS A 45 3.14 0.91 10.38
CA LYS A 45 1.75 1.35 10.58
C LYS A 45 0.79 0.48 9.78
N ASN A 46 -0.41 0.35 10.32
CA ASN A 46 -1.52 -0.29 9.62
C ASN A 46 -2.28 0.76 8.81
N PRO A 47 -2.71 0.44 7.59
CA PRO A 47 -3.51 1.39 6.83
C PRO A 47 -4.92 1.45 7.37
N ARG A 48 -5.50 2.64 7.40
CA ARG A 48 -6.93 2.81 7.61
C ARG A 48 -7.64 2.47 6.30
N LEU A 49 -8.92 2.19 6.40
CA LEU A 49 -9.69 1.80 5.23
C LEU A 49 -9.68 2.91 4.16
N ASP A 50 -9.83 4.17 4.56
CA ASP A 50 -9.80 5.29 3.63
C ASP A 50 -8.42 5.43 2.97
N THR A 51 -7.35 5.11 3.68
CA THR A 51 -5.99 5.12 3.11
C THR A 51 -5.85 4.07 2.03
N ILE A 52 -6.45 2.88 2.24
CA ILE A 52 -6.46 1.83 1.22
C ILE A 52 -7.14 2.32 -0.05
N TRP A 53 -8.29 3.00 0.08
CA TRP A 53 -9.00 3.59 -1.06
C TRP A 53 -8.14 4.62 -1.79
N LYS A 54 -7.52 5.52 -1.05
CA LYS A 54 -6.65 6.57 -1.62
C LYS A 54 -5.47 5.99 -2.40
N LEU A 55 -4.81 4.98 -1.82
CA LEU A 55 -3.68 4.33 -2.49
C LEU A 55 -4.11 3.54 -3.71
N ALA A 56 -5.22 2.83 -3.63
CA ALA A 56 -5.74 2.07 -4.76
C ALA A 56 -6.09 3.01 -5.92
N GLU A 57 -6.75 4.12 -5.64
CA GLU A 57 -7.08 5.12 -6.65
C GLU A 57 -5.82 5.69 -7.30
N ALA A 58 -4.81 6.03 -6.48
CA ALA A 58 -3.54 6.56 -6.98
C ALA A 58 -2.79 5.55 -7.86
N LEU A 59 -2.94 4.26 -7.58
CA LEU A 59 -2.29 3.18 -8.33
C LEU A 59 -3.17 2.64 -9.46
N ASP A 60 -4.34 3.22 -9.67
CA ASP A 60 -5.29 2.84 -10.72
C ASP A 60 -5.72 1.38 -10.61
N ILE A 61 -5.97 0.92 -9.40
CA ILE A 61 -6.54 -0.41 -9.14
C ILE A 61 -7.72 -0.26 -8.19
N LYS A 62 -8.54 -1.30 -8.11
CA LYS A 62 -9.68 -1.29 -7.19
C LYS A 62 -9.20 -1.62 -5.77
N PRO A 63 -9.82 -0.99 -4.73
CA PRO A 63 -9.45 -1.30 -3.34
C PRO A 63 -9.54 -2.79 -3.01
N GLY A 64 -10.55 -3.49 -3.54
CA GLY A 64 -10.67 -4.93 -3.35
C GLY A 64 -9.49 -5.71 -3.93
N GLN A 65 -8.94 -5.25 -5.04
CA GLN A 65 -7.74 -5.85 -5.63
C GLN A 65 -6.54 -5.67 -4.70
N LEU A 66 -6.38 -4.48 -4.15
CA LEU A 66 -5.28 -4.19 -3.25
C LEU A 66 -5.34 -5.06 -2.00
N ILE A 67 -6.54 -5.23 -1.44
CA ILE A 67 -6.75 -6.09 -0.28
C ILE A 67 -6.43 -7.54 -0.64
N ARG A 68 -6.87 -8.01 -1.80
CA ARG A 68 -6.63 -9.37 -2.26
C ARG A 68 -5.15 -9.65 -2.49
N MET A 69 -4.43 -8.69 -3.03
CA MET A 69 -2.98 -8.80 -3.22
C MET A 69 -2.26 -8.89 -1.87
N THR A 70 -2.74 -8.13 -0.88
CA THR A 70 -2.20 -8.21 0.48
C THR A 70 -2.45 -9.58 1.09
N GLU A 71 -3.65 -10.11 0.93
CA GLU A 71 -4.01 -11.44 1.40
C GLU A 71 -3.09 -12.50 0.79
N LYS A 72 -2.87 -12.41 -0.51
CA LYS A 72 -1.99 -13.33 -1.22
C LYS A 72 -0.55 -13.24 -0.72
N ALA A 73 -0.06 -12.03 -0.49
CA ALA A 73 1.29 -11.83 0.05
C ALA A 73 1.44 -12.44 1.44
N MET A 74 0.39 -12.40 2.25
CA MET A 74 0.39 -13.04 3.57
C MET A 74 0.47 -14.55 3.46
N GLU A 75 -0.20 -15.14 2.47
CA GLU A 75 -0.16 -16.58 2.23
C GLU A 75 1.23 -17.05 1.77
N GLU A 76 1.93 -16.22 1.00
CA GLU A 76 3.25 -16.53 0.48
C GLU A 76 4.36 -16.37 1.53
N GLY A 77 4.13 -15.52 2.49
CA GLY A 77 5.09 -15.19 3.53
C GLY A 77 4.98 -16.09 4.72
#